data_6ee63b6d312c102471fac2baf19dac5b
#
_entry.id   6ee63b6d312c102471fac2baf19dac5b
#
_cell.length_a   1.000
_cell.length_b   1.000
_cell.length_c   1.000
_cell.angle_alpha   90.00
_cell.angle_beta   90.00
_cell.angle_gamma   90.00
#
_symmetry.space_group_name_H-M   'P 1'
#
loop_
_entity.id
_entity.type
_entity.pdbx_description
1 polymer ?
#
loop_
_entity_poly.entity_id
_entity_poly.type
_entity_poly.pdbx_seq_one_letter_code
_entity_poly.pdbx_strand_id
1 'polypeptide(L)'
;MKLNHKRGAIPLYLQIYEILRNKIEGEAYVYGDLLPSELELEKHYHVSRITVRQAIAELEKEGYVKRARGKGTTVTYTSRINESLSEIRSFTKEM
;
A
#
# COMPACT_ATOMS: atom_id res chain seq x y z
N MET A 1 14.67 -5.18 -3.74
CA MET A 1 14.10 -5.26 -5.09
C MET A 1 14.27 -3.94 -5.82
N LYS A 2 14.68 -4.02 -7.05
CA LYS A 2 14.90 -2.82 -7.84
C LYS A 2 13.72 -2.51 -8.73
N LEU A 3 13.44 -1.22 -8.88
CA LEU A 3 12.41 -0.81 -9.82
C LEU A 3 12.97 -0.80 -11.24
N ASN A 4 12.07 -0.98 -12.19
CA ASN A 4 12.43 -0.92 -13.59
C ASN A 4 12.21 0.52 -14.07
N HIS A 5 13.31 1.24 -14.28
CA HIS A 5 13.25 2.62 -14.74
C HIS A 5 13.32 2.73 -16.27
N LYS A 6 13.30 1.60 -16.94
CA LYS A 6 13.46 1.57 -18.37
C LYS A 6 12.26 2.21 -19.07
N ARG A 7 12.54 2.91 -20.16
CA ARG A 7 11.50 3.52 -20.94
C ARG A 7 10.54 2.45 -21.46
N GLY A 8 9.25 2.72 -21.37
CA GLY A 8 8.25 1.77 -21.81
C GLY A 8 7.85 0.77 -20.76
N ALA A 9 8.50 0.80 -19.61
CA ALA A 9 8.15 -0.09 -18.53
C ALA A 9 6.90 0.41 -17.82
N ILE A 10 6.38 -0.42 -16.91
CA ILE A 10 5.27 -0.03 -16.05
C ILE A 10 5.66 1.23 -15.28
N PRO A 11 4.74 2.20 -15.14
CA PRO A 11 5.06 3.41 -14.40
C PRO A 11 5.62 3.11 -13.02
N LEU A 12 6.55 3.94 -12.59
CA LEU A 12 7.25 3.70 -11.33
C LEU A 12 6.29 3.64 -10.14
N TYR A 13 5.28 4.51 -10.12
CA TYR A 13 4.37 4.50 -8.99
C TYR A 13 3.58 3.18 -8.91
N LEU A 14 3.25 2.59 -10.04
CA LEU A 14 2.56 1.30 -10.05
C LEU A 14 3.48 0.18 -9.56
N GLN A 15 4.76 0.26 -9.90
CA GLN A 15 5.70 -0.74 -9.42
C GLN A 15 5.81 -0.68 -7.90
N ILE A 16 5.90 0.52 -7.34
CA ILE A 16 5.96 0.69 -5.89
C ILE A 16 4.65 0.22 -5.25
N TYR A 17 3.53 0.60 -5.85
CA TYR A 17 2.22 0.19 -5.37
C TYR A 17 2.14 -1.33 -5.27
N GLU A 18 2.57 -2.03 -6.32
CA GLU A 18 2.47 -3.49 -6.32
C GLU A 18 3.42 -4.14 -5.32
N ILE A 19 4.62 -3.58 -5.17
CA ILE A 19 5.56 -4.11 -4.20
C ILE A 19 4.98 -3.99 -2.79
N LEU A 20 4.48 -2.82 -2.46
CA LEU A 20 3.92 -2.60 -1.13
C LEU A 20 2.64 -3.40 -0.91
N ARG A 21 1.79 -3.46 -1.92
CA ARG A 21 0.58 -4.26 -1.83
C ARG A 21 0.91 -5.72 -1.56
N ASN A 22 1.87 -6.27 -2.29
CA ASN A 22 2.25 -7.66 -2.10
C ASN A 22 2.80 -7.89 -0.69
N LYS A 23 3.55 -6.94 -0.16
CA LYS A 23 4.07 -7.07 1.19
C LYS A 23 2.95 -7.03 2.22
N ILE A 24 1.94 -6.21 1.98
CA ILE A 24 0.81 -6.13 2.89
C ILE A 24 -0.02 -7.41 2.82
N GLU A 25 -0.32 -7.88 1.61
CA GLU A 25 -1.11 -9.09 1.46
C GLU A 25 -0.35 -10.31 1.96
N GLY A 26 0.97 -10.31 1.84
CA GLY A 26 1.80 -11.39 2.34
C GLY A 26 2.17 -11.27 3.80
N GLU A 27 1.61 -10.26 4.47
CA GLU A 27 1.78 -10.07 5.91
C GLU A 27 3.20 -9.69 6.33
N ALA A 28 3.99 -9.16 5.39
CA ALA A 28 5.25 -8.53 5.77
C ALA A 28 4.96 -7.24 6.55
N TYR A 29 3.85 -6.59 6.22
CA TYR A 29 3.29 -5.51 7.02
C TYR A 29 1.89 -5.96 7.43
N VAL A 30 1.58 -5.86 8.71
CA VAL A 30 0.28 -6.27 9.21
C VAL A 30 -0.53 -5.07 9.68
N TYR A 31 -1.79 -5.29 9.97
CA TYR A 31 -2.68 -4.24 10.42
C TYR A 31 -2.07 -3.46 11.58
N GLY A 32 -2.07 -2.15 11.44
CA GLY A 32 -1.53 -1.28 12.48
C GLY A 32 -0.08 -0.90 12.29
N ASP A 33 0.62 -1.60 11.40
CA ASP A 33 2.02 -1.27 11.14
C ASP A 33 2.15 0.06 10.43
N LEU A 34 3.25 0.74 10.68
CA LEU A 34 3.58 1.94 9.93
C LEU A 34 4.44 1.56 8.73
N LEU A 35 4.09 2.10 7.58
CA LEU A 35 4.94 1.94 6.41
C LEU A 35 6.15 2.86 6.56
N PRO A 36 7.23 2.58 5.83
CA PRO A 36 8.35 3.54 5.77
C PRO A 36 7.83 4.90 5.34
N SER A 37 8.50 5.94 5.78
CA SER A 37 8.09 7.30 5.43
C SER A 37 8.25 7.52 3.93
N GLU A 38 7.59 8.57 3.43
CA GLU A 38 7.74 8.92 2.03
C GLU A 38 9.21 9.19 1.69
N LEU A 39 9.91 9.86 2.58
CA LEU A 39 11.33 10.14 2.37
C LEU A 39 12.14 8.86 2.28
N GLU A 40 11.86 7.91 3.17
CA GLU A 40 12.56 6.64 3.15
C GLU A 40 12.28 5.87 1.86
N LEU A 41 11.04 5.91 1.39
CA LEU A 41 10.68 5.23 0.16
C LEU A 41 11.34 5.90 -1.05
N GLU A 42 11.43 7.24 -1.04
CA GLU A 42 12.14 7.93 -2.10
C GLU A 42 13.57 7.45 -2.21
N LYS A 43 14.23 7.36 -1.07
CA LYS A 43 15.64 6.96 -1.05
C LYS A 43 15.81 5.50 -1.40
N HIS A 44 14.92 4.67 -0.91
CA HIS A 44 15.03 3.23 -1.14
C HIS A 44 14.84 2.87 -2.60
N TYR A 45 13.87 3.51 -3.25
CA TYR A 45 13.54 3.18 -4.64
C TYR A 45 14.12 4.16 -5.64
N HIS A 46 14.78 5.20 -5.18
CA HIS A 46 15.40 6.22 -6.06
C HIS A 46 14.37 6.85 -6.97
N VAL A 47 13.27 7.32 -6.39
CA VAL A 47 12.19 7.96 -7.13
C VAL A 47 11.82 9.28 -6.47
N SER A 48 11.01 10.07 -7.17
CA SER A 48 10.57 11.36 -6.65
C SER A 48 9.50 11.17 -5.59
N ARG A 49 9.30 12.22 -4.78
CA ARG A 49 8.25 12.20 -3.78
C ARG A 49 6.88 12.04 -4.42
N ILE A 50 6.67 12.71 -5.55
CA ILE A 50 5.38 12.61 -6.24
C ILE A 50 5.07 11.17 -6.61
N THR A 51 6.07 10.44 -7.07
CA THR A 51 5.90 9.03 -7.41
C THR A 51 5.51 8.21 -6.18
N VAL A 52 6.19 8.44 -5.06
CA VAL A 52 5.87 7.73 -3.83
C VAL A 52 4.47 8.06 -3.37
N ARG A 53 4.13 9.34 -3.36
CA ARG A 53 2.81 9.76 -2.89
C ARG A 53 1.69 9.20 -3.77
N GLN A 54 1.95 9.09 -5.06
CA GLN A 54 0.96 8.51 -5.97
C GLN A 54 0.73 7.04 -5.67
N ALA A 55 1.81 6.31 -5.38
CA ALA A 55 1.70 4.90 -5.02
C ALA A 55 0.92 4.73 -3.73
N ILE A 56 1.23 5.55 -2.72
CA ILE A 56 0.53 5.49 -1.45
C ILE A 56 -0.94 5.84 -1.62
N ALA A 57 -1.23 6.82 -2.47
CA ALA A 57 -2.62 7.21 -2.72
C ALA A 57 -3.43 6.06 -3.31
N GLU A 58 -2.82 5.28 -4.19
CA GLU A 58 -3.50 4.12 -4.75
C GLU A 58 -3.77 3.07 -3.68
N LEU A 59 -2.80 2.84 -2.81
CA LEU A 59 -3.01 1.89 -1.71
C LEU A 59 -4.11 2.36 -0.78
N GLU A 60 -4.16 3.66 -0.51
CA GLU A 60 -5.20 4.21 0.36
C GLU A 60 -6.57 4.09 -0.29
N LYS A 61 -6.63 4.36 -1.58
CA LYS A 61 -7.87 4.27 -2.34
C LYS A 61 -8.44 2.86 -2.29
N GLU A 62 -7.57 1.85 -2.26
CA GLU A 62 -7.98 0.46 -2.25
C GLU A 62 -8.17 -0.08 -0.84
N GLY A 63 -7.92 0.73 0.17
CA GLY A 63 -8.16 0.31 1.54
C GLY A 63 -7.01 -0.41 2.21
N TYR A 64 -5.85 -0.45 1.57
CA TYR A 64 -4.70 -1.13 2.16
C TYR A 64 -4.06 -0.32 3.27
N VAL A 65 -4.07 1.00 3.15
CA VAL A 65 -3.42 1.86 4.13
C VAL A 65 -4.25 3.12 4.33
N LYS A 66 -3.90 3.87 5.37
CA LYS A 66 -4.51 5.16 5.64
C LYS A 66 -3.44 6.13 6.09
N ARG A 67 -3.39 7.29 5.45
CA ARG A 67 -2.44 8.31 5.84
C ARG A 67 -3.04 9.13 6.99
N ALA A 68 -2.22 9.38 8.00
CA ALA A 68 -2.63 10.19 9.13
C ALA A 68 -1.65 11.34 9.26
N ARG A 69 -2.19 12.54 9.29
CA ARG A 69 -1.38 13.72 9.38
C ARG A 69 -0.50 13.67 10.61
N GLY A 70 0.80 13.82 10.40
CA GLY A 70 1.75 13.80 11.49
C GLY A 70 2.06 12.45 12.06
N LYS A 71 1.41 11.40 11.55
CA LYS A 71 1.64 10.05 12.06
C LYS A 71 2.09 9.07 11.00
N GLY A 72 2.22 9.52 9.78
CA GLY A 72 2.65 8.65 8.69
C GLY A 72 1.53 7.83 8.11
N THR A 73 1.87 6.71 7.51
CA THR A 73 0.92 5.86 6.80
C THR A 73 0.81 4.53 7.54
N THR A 74 -0.40 4.18 7.90
CA THR A 74 -0.67 2.97 8.68
C THR A 74 -1.37 1.93 7.82
N VAL A 75 -1.00 0.67 7.98
CA VAL A 75 -1.64 -0.43 7.27
C VAL A 75 -3.00 -0.68 7.90
N THR A 76 -4.04 -0.71 7.06
CA THR A 76 -5.41 -0.95 7.51
C THR A 76 -6.04 -2.17 6.88
N TYR A 77 -5.28 -2.91 6.07
CA TYR A 77 -5.75 -4.09 5.38
C TYR A 77 -5.61 -5.33 6.25
N THR A 78 -6.63 -6.17 6.26
CA THR A 78 -6.53 -7.46 6.94
C THR A 78 -7.14 -8.52 6.02
N SER A 79 -6.33 -9.47 5.62
CA SER A 79 -6.80 -10.52 4.71
C SER A 79 -7.81 -11.44 5.40
N ARG A 80 -7.62 -11.65 6.68
CA ARG A 80 -8.52 -12.54 7.42
C ARG A 80 -9.94 -12.00 7.44
N ILE A 81 -10.08 -10.70 7.67
CA ILE A 81 -11.40 -10.09 7.68
C ILE A 81 -12.03 -10.14 6.31
N ASN A 82 -11.23 -9.93 5.29
CA ASN A 82 -11.74 -9.98 3.92
C ASN A 82 -12.33 -11.35 3.60
N GLU A 83 -11.68 -12.40 4.05
CA GLU A 83 -12.18 -13.73 3.81
C GLU A 83 -13.51 -13.94 4.51
N SER A 84 -13.60 -13.49 5.74
CA SER A 84 -14.84 -13.62 6.48
C SER A 84 -15.97 -12.87 5.80
N LEU A 85 -15.71 -11.64 5.40
CA LEU A 85 -16.75 -10.83 4.79
C LEU A 85 -17.22 -11.41 3.47
N SER A 86 -16.32 -11.99 2.71
CA SER A 86 -16.73 -12.54 1.43
C SER A 86 -17.70 -13.70 1.61
N GLU A 87 -17.66 -14.35 2.74
CA GLU A 87 -18.59 -15.43 3.03
C GLU A 87 -19.92 -14.91 3.51
N ILE A 88 -19.87 -13.93 4.32
CA ILE A 88 -21.06 -13.39 4.93
C ILE A 88 -21.84 -12.53 3.99
N ARG A 89 -21.46 -11.69 3.23
CA ARG A 89 -21.74 -10.60 2.69
C ARG A 89 -22.34 -10.05 2.06
N SER A 90 -22.52 -10.25 2.82
CA SER A 90 -22.54 -9.82 2.95
C SER A 90 -22.83 -9.01 3.67
N PHE A 91 -23.01 -9.11 4.54
CA PHE A 91 -22.92 -8.60 5.63
C PHE A 91 -22.91 -7.55 5.88
N THR A 92 -23.16 -7.50 6.04
CA THR A 92 -22.93 -6.69 6.64
C THR A 92 -22.86 -5.67 6.63
N LYS A 93 -23.42 -5.75 6.76
CA LYS A 93 -23.25 -5.09 7.07
C LYS A 93 -23.08 -4.34 7.11
N GLU A 94 -23.41 -4.64 7.22
CA GLU A 94 -23.09 -4.31 7.63
C GLU A 94 -22.89 -3.70 7.63
N MET A 95 -23.52 -3.71 7.76
CA MET A 95 -23.21 -3.57 8.01
C MET A 95 -23.04 -3.20 7.90
#